data_da95e53ea4bbb52b4e5df571e49d4f13
#
_entry.id   da95e53ea4bbb52b4e5df571e49d4f13
#
_cell.length_a   1.000
_cell.length_b   1.000
_cell.length_c   1.000
_cell.angle_alpha   90.00
_cell.angle_beta   90.00
_cell.angle_gamma   90.00
#
_symmetry.space_group_name_H-M   'P 1'
#
loop_
_entity.id
_entity.type
_entity.pdbx_description
1 polymer ?
#
loop_
_entity_poly.entity_id
_entity_poly.type
_entity_poly.pdbx_seq_one_letter_code
_entity_poly.pdbx_strand_id
1 'polypeptide(L)'
;MKIGFNNNKYLSMQSEHIKERISKFDNKLYLEFGGKLFDDYHASRVLPGFAPDSKLRMLMQLSEHAEIVIVISAGDIEKNKVRGDLGITYDLDVIRLIDAFKERGFFVGSVVITQYSGQNSANIFKSKLENLGIKVYIHYPIEGYPSNIPLIVSDEGYGKNDYIETSRPLVIITAPGPGSGKMATCLSQLYHEHKRGIHAGYAKFETFPIWNIPLKHPVNLAYEAATADLNDVNMIDPFHLEAYGETTVNYNRDVEIFPVLSAIFERIFGKCPYQSPTDMGVNMVGNCIVDDEVCREASKQEIIRRYYQALERHLEGEDNNEEVFKLELLMKQAGISTENRKTTIAALDCAKETGAPAVALEMEDGKIITGKTSDLLGASAALMLNTLKELADIPHEVHVISPAAIEPIQKLKTEYLGSQNPRLHTDEVLIALSSTAATSDLAKLALAQLPKLKGCQVHSSVMLSAVDKKVFKKLGVQLTCEAVYEHKKLY
;
A
#
# COMPACT_ATOMS: atom_id res chain seq x y z
N MET A 1 -0.16 -21.82 -1.25
CA MET A 1 -0.61 -20.66 -2.10
C MET A 1 0.05 -20.80 -3.47
N LYS A 2 -0.72 -20.70 -4.57
CA LYS A 2 -0.17 -20.70 -5.94
C LYS A 2 0.63 -19.41 -6.16
N ILE A 3 1.76 -19.53 -6.88
CA ILE A 3 2.66 -18.42 -7.16
C ILE A 3 2.40 -17.95 -8.59
N GLY A 4 2.02 -16.67 -8.75
CA GLY A 4 1.82 -16.01 -10.04
C GLY A 4 2.96 -15.08 -10.45
N PHE A 5 3.87 -14.75 -9.51
CA PHE A 5 4.92 -13.77 -9.72
C PHE A 5 6.29 -14.26 -9.23
N ASN A 6 7.32 -14.08 -10.05
CA ASN A 6 8.70 -14.43 -9.71
C ASN A 6 9.42 -13.22 -9.09
N ASN A 7 9.44 -13.17 -7.77
CA ASN A 7 10.04 -12.07 -7.03
C ASN A 7 11.56 -11.94 -7.23
N ASN A 8 12.28 -13.06 -7.31
CA ASN A 8 13.74 -13.00 -7.49
C ASN A 8 14.12 -12.47 -8.88
N LYS A 9 13.38 -12.89 -9.93
CA LYS A 9 13.54 -12.34 -11.27
C LYS A 9 13.28 -10.83 -11.29
N TYR A 10 12.24 -10.37 -10.58
CA TYR A 10 11.92 -8.95 -10.47
C TYR A 10 13.06 -8.16 -9.81
N LEU A 11 13.60 -8.63 -8.69
CA LEU A 11 14.71 -7.96 -8.02
C LEU A 11 15.92 -7.76 -8.94
N SER A 12 16.29 -8.80 -9.69
CA SER A 12 17.41 -8.76 -10.63
C SER A 12 17.12 -7.81 -11.81
N MET A 13 16.03 -8.02 -12.54
CA MET A 13 15.69 -7.24 -13.73
C MET A 13 15.51 -5.74 -13.41
N GLN A 14 14.83 -5.43 -12.32
CA GLN A 14 14.58 -4.05 -11.93
C GLN A 14 15.89 -3.32 -11.56
N SER A 15 16.78 -3.99 -10.80
CA SER A 15 18.07 -3.41 -10.42
C SER A 15 19.02 -3.24 -11.63
N GLU A 16 19.04 -4.19 -12.56
CA GLU A 16 19.82 -4.09 -13.80
C GLU A 16 19.33 -2.93 -14.66
N HIS A 17 18.00 -2.79 -14.82
CA HIS A 17 17.43 -1.71 -15.62
C HIS A 17 17.74 -0.32 -15.03
N ILE A 18 17.76 -0.19 -13.69
CA ILE A 18 18.21 1.04 -13.03
C ILE A 18 19.69 1.31 -13.31
N LYS A 19 20.58 0.30 -13.27
CA LYS A 19 22.01 0.46 -13.60
C LYS A 19 22.21 0.90 -15.05
N GLU A 20 21.43 0.35 -15.98
CA GLU A 20 21.44 0.78 -17.38
C GLU A 20 21.05 2.26 -17.53
N ARG A 21 20.03 2.69 -16.76
CA ARG A 21 19.63 4.11 -16.75
C ARG A 21 20.73 5.01 -16.22
N ILE A 22 21.42 4.63 -15.15
CA ILE A 22 22.55 5.40 -14.59
C ILE A 22 23.63 5.60 -15.66
N SER A 23 23.96 4.55 -16.40
CA SER A 23 25.04 4.60 -17.42
C SER A 23 24.73 5.51 -18.62
N LYS A 24 23.46 5.85 -18.86
CA LYS A 24 23.02 6.75 -19.95
C LYS A 24 23.24 8.25 -19.64
N PHE A 25 23.52 8.62 -18.37
CA PHE A 25 23.51 10.00 -17.88
C PHE A 25 24.75 10.31 -17.01
N ASP A 26 25.91 10.34 -17.59
CA ASP A 26 27.19 10.66 -16.91
C ASP A 26 27.36 10.00 -15.52
N ASN A 27 26.81 8.79 -15.35
CA ASN A 27 26.72 8.07 -14.08
C ASN A 27 26.03 8.84 -12.95
N LYS A 28 25.01 9.68 -13.28
CA LYS A 28 24.19 10.39 -12.29
C LYS A 28 22.72 10.26 -12.60
N LEU A 29 21.94 9.62 -11.72
CA LEU A 29 20.51 9.41 -11.90
C LEU A 29 19.74 9.85 -10.64
N TYR A 30 18.74 10.71 -10.81
CA TYR A 30 17.76 11.06 -9.81
C TYR A 30 16.53 10.18 -9.99
N LEU A 31 16.33 9.24 -9.07
CA LEU A 31 15.23 8.28 -9.10
C LEU A 31 14.12 8.72 -8.16
N GLU A 32 13.01 9.22 -8.74
CA GLU A 32 11.81 9.48 -7.96
C GLU A 32 11.18 8.15 -7.54
N PHE A 33 11.09 7.95 -6.23
CA PHE A 33 10.53 6.73 -5.68
C PHE A 33 9.12 6.98 -5.16
N GLY A 34 8.13 6.47 -5.90
CA GLY A 34 6.72 6.53 -5.54
C GLY A 34 6.25 5.33 -4.71
N GLY A 35 5.15 5.52 -3.99
CA GLY A 35 4.48 4.46 -3.26
C GLY A 35 5.19 3.99 -1.99
N LYS A 36 4.72 2.88 -1.41
CA LYS A 36 5.21 2.32 -0.16
C LYS A 36 6.48 1.50 -0.41
N LEU A 37 7.57 1.87 0.26
CA LEU A 37 8.87 1.21 0.14
C LEU A 37 8.98 -0.06 0.99
N PHE A 38 8.40 -0.04 2.19
CA PHE A 38 8.60 -1.08 3.20
C PHE A 38 7.49 -2.14 3.20
N ASP A 39 6.25 -1.74 2.84
CA ASP A 39 5.06 -2.56 3.05
C ASP A 39 4.10 -2.43 1.85
N ASP A 40 4.52 -2.92 0.66
CA ASP A 40 3.66 -2.92 -0.52
C ASP A 40 2.68 -4.11 -0.50
N TYR A 41 1.71 -4.01 0.39
CA TYR A 41 0.68 -5.04 0.51
C TYR A 41 -0.28 -5.08 -0.69
N HIS A 42 -0.43 -3.99 -1.45
CA HIS A 42 -1.24 -4.02 -2.67
C HIS A 42 -0.60 -4.95 -3.70
N ALA A 43 0.68 -4.73 -4.01
CA ALA A 43 1.42 -5.58 -4.94
C ALA A 43 1.39 -7.06 -4.50
N SER A 44 1.59 -7.33 -3.21
CA SER A 44 1.55 -8.70 -2.68
C SER A 44 0.19 -9.39 -2.85
N ARG A 45 -0.90 -8.63 -2.83
CA ARG A 45 -2.25 -9.18 -3.00
C ARG A 45 -2.60 -9.47 -4.46
N VAL A 46 -2.17 -8.62 -5.39
CA VAL A 46 -2.51 -8.75 -6.81
C VAL A 46 -1.48 -9.58 -7.60
N LEU A 47 -0.30 -9.76 -7.07
CA LEU A 47 0.81 -10.53 -7.64
C LEU A 47 1.29 -11.58 -6.63
N PRO A 48 0.58 -12.72 -6.47
CA PRO A 48 0.98 -13.79 -5.54
C PRO A 48 2.41 -14.27 -5.79
N GLY A 49 3.27 -14.10 -4.80
CA GLY A 49 4.72 -14.31 -4.89
C GLY A 49 5.54 -13.02 -4.76
N PHE A 50 4.95 -11.84 -4.95
CA PHE A 50 5.58 -10.56 -4.66
C PHE A 50 5.70 -10.36 -3.14
N ALA A 51 6.91 -10.21 -2.62
CA ALA A 51 7.09 -9.95 -1.19
C ALA A 51 6.84 -8.47 -0.87
N PRO A 52 6.18 -8.13 0.25
CA PRO A 52 5.86 -6.74 0.61
C PRO A 52 7.09 -5.82 0.66
N ASP A 53 8.26 -6.36 0.99
CA ASP A 53 9.54 -5.66 1.10
C ASP A 53 10.38 -5.71 -0.19
N SER A 54 9.83 -6.18 -1.31
CA SER A 54 10.57 -6.39 -2.56
C SER A 54 11.26 -5.12 -3.07
N LYS A 55 10.59 -3.97 -2.97
CA LYS A 55 11.18 -2.69 -3.38
C LYS A 55 12.43 -2.35 -2.57
N LEU A 56 12.38 -2.55 -1.27
CA LEU A 56 13.52 -2.33 -0.38
C LEU A 56 14.65 -3.33 -0.68
N ARG A 57 14.33 -4.62 -0.83
CA ARG A 57 15.31 -5.67 -1.18
C ARG A 57 16.00 -5.40 -2.52
N MET A 58 15.25 -4.89 -3.50
CA MET A 58 15.81 -4.46 -4.79
C MET A 58 16.80 -3.29 -4.59
N LEU A 59 16.41 -2.26 -3.81
CA LEU A 59 17.28 -1.15 -3.51
C LEU A 59 18.54 -1.56 -2.72
N MET A 60 18.46 -2.57 -1.87
CA MET A 60 19.63 -3.10 -1.15
C MET A 60 20.69 -3.64 -2.10
N GLN A 61 20.31 -4.16 -3.28
CA GLN A 61 21.29 -4.56 -4.31
C GLN A 61 22.03 -3.38 -4.95
N LEU A 62 21.54 -2.16 -4.74
CA LEU A 62 22.11 -0.91 -5.24
C LEU A 62 22.69 -0.04 -4.12
N SER A 63 22.69 -0.50 -2.88
CA SER A 63 22.98 0.32 -1.68
C SER A 63 24.36 0.99 -1.71
N GLU A 64 25.39 0.34 -2.26
CA GLU A 64 26.74 0.91 -2.39
C GLU A 64 26.79 2.12 -3.33
N HIS A 65 25.88 2.17 -4.32
CA HIS A 65 25.80 3.22 -5.32
C HIS A 65 24.66 4.21 -5.06
N ALA A 66 23.82 3.95 -4.07
CA ALA A 66 22.62 4.71 -3.79
C ALA A 66 22.76 5.65 -2.59
N GLU A 67 22.19 6.84 -2.73
CA GLU A 67 22.03 7.85 -1.69
C GLU A 67 20.56 8.18 -1.55
N ILE A 68 20.06 8.21 -0.32
CA ILE A 68 18.65 8.52 -0.02
C ILE A 68 18.52 10.01 0.32
N VAL A 69 17.60 10.68 -0.35
CA VAL A 69 17.14 12.03 -0.05
C VAL A 69 15.65 11.95 0.28
N ILE A 70 15.26 12.41 1.45
CA ILE A 70 13.86 12.38 1.90
C ILE A 70 13.24 13.76 1.75
N VAL A 71 12.09 13.83 1.10
CA VAL A 71 11.40 15.08 0.78
C VAL A 71 10.14 15.21 1.62
N ILE A 72 9.90 16.41 2.20
CA ILE A 72 8.68 16.71 2.95
C ILE A 72 8.22 18.13 2.65
N SER A 73 6.90 18.35 2.50
CA SER A 73 6.34 19.68 2.31
C SER A 73 6.27 20.46 3.64
N ALA A 74 6.67 21.73 3.63
CA ALA A 74 6.52 22.62 4.78
C ALA A 74 5.04 22.76 5.21
N GLY A 75 4.11 22.74 4.25
CA GLY A 75 2.67 22.77 4.55
C GLY A 75 2.17 21.49 5.22
N ASP A 76 2.74 20.31 4.90
CA ASP A 76 2.38 19.05 5.56
C ASP A 76 2.89 19.03 7.02
N ILE A 77 4.08 19.63 7.28
CA ILE A 77 4.62 19.80 8.64
C ILE A 77 3.69 20.73 9.44
N GLU A 78 3.33 21.88 8.87
CA GLU A 78 2.51 22.90 9.52
C GLU A 78 1.12 22.36 9.90
N LYS A 79 0.51 21.54 9.03
CA LYS A 79 -0.80 20.94 9.25
C LYS A 79 -0.75 19.69 10.14
N ASN A 80 0.42 19.27 10.61
CA ASN A 80 0.62 17.99 11.31
C ASN A 80 -0.04 16.82 10.57
N LYS A 81 0.15 16.76 9.24
CA LYS A 81 -0.49 15.75 8.41
C LYS A 81 -0.10 14.35 8.86
N VAL A 82 -1.11 13.53 9.11
CA VAL A 82 -0.95 12.17 9.65
C VAL A 82 -0.92 11.16 8.51
N ARG A 83 -0.03 10.20 8.62
CA ARG A 83 0.02 9.02 7.77
C ARG A 83 -1.01 8.00 8.25
N GLY A 84 -2.09 7.80 7.49
CA GLY A 84 -3.27 7.02 7.92
C GLY A 84 -3.01 5.55 8.25
N ASP A 85 -1.99 4.91 7.63
CA ASP A 85 -1.65 3.52 7.90
C ASP A 85 -0.83 3.31 9.20
N LEU A 86 -0.08 4.33 9.62
CA LEU A 86 0.79 4.28 10.82
C LEU A 86 0.27 5.13 11.99
N GLY A 87 -0.61 6.09 11.73
CA GLY A 87 -1.13 7.00 12.76
C GLY A 87 -0.10 7.99 13.32
N ILE A 88 1.01 8.25 12.59
CA ILE A 88 2.06 9.21 12.96
C ILE A 88 2.09 10.38 11.98
N THR A 89 2.58 11.54 12.43
CA THR A 89 2.72 12.71 11.57
C THR A 89 3.86 12.53 10.55
N TYR A 90 3.80 13.24 9.43
CA TYR A 90 4.78 13.12 8.35
C TYR A 90 6.21 13.50 8.79
N ASP A 91 6.37 14.46 9.66
CA ASP A 91 7.67 14.83 10.24
C ASP A 91 8.26 13.72 11.10
N LEU A 92 7.43 13.03 11.91
CA LEU A 92 7.84 11.85 12.66
C LEU A 92 8.16 10.67 11.71
N ASP A 93 7.40 10.52 10.63
CA ASP A 93 7.67 9.49 9.63
C ASP A 93 9.00 9.73 8.89
N VAL A 94 9.39 10.98 8.64
CA VAL A 94 10.73 11.29 8.11
C VAL A 94 11.82 10.75 9.02
N ILE A 95 11.72 10.98 10.33
CA ILE A 95 12.70 10.47 11.30
C ILE A 95 12.74 8.95 11.29
N ARG A 96 11.55 8.29 11.32
CA ARG A 96 11.43 6.84 11.21
C ARG A 96 12.05 6.29 9.93
N LEU A 97 11.85 6.97 8.80
CA LEU A 97 12.43 6.59 7.50
C LEU A 97 13.96 6.69 7.53
N ILE A 98 14.52 7.75 8.12
CA ILE A 98 15.97 7.92 8.28
C ILE A 98 16.54 6.72 9.05
N ASP A 99 15.96 6.39 10.19
CA ASP A 99 16.41 5.27 11.03
C ASP A 99 16.28 3.94 10.28
N ALA A 100 15.11 3.70 9.67
CA ALA A 100 14.84 2.48 8.93
C ALA A 100 15.78 2.25 7.73
N PHE A 101 16.21 3.31 7.04
CA PHE A 101 17.21 3.22 5.97
C PHE A 101 18.62 2.99 6.53
N LYS A 102 19.02 3.72 7.57
CA LYS A 102 20.35 3.56 8.21
C LYS A 102 20.53 2.16 8.79
N GLU A 103 19.53 1.61 9.47
CA GLU A 103 19.54 0.23 10.00
C GLU A 103 19.78 -0.83 8.91
N ARG A 104 19.40 -0.53 7.67
CA ARG A 104 19.60 -1.42 6.50
C ARG A 104 20.84 -1.10 5.68
N GLY A 105 21.71 -0.23 6.20
CA GLY A 105 22.99 0.09 5.58
C GLY A 105 22.93 1.11 4.43
N PHE A 106 21.80 1.81 4.24
CA PHE A 106 21.73 2.88 3.25
C PHE A 106 22.38 4.17 3.76
N PHE A 107 23.02 4.87 2.83
CA PHE A 107 23.47 6.23 3.08
C PHE A 107 22.31 7.20 2.91
N VAL A 108 21.89 7.84 4.01
CA VAL A 108 20.90 8.91 3.99
C VAL A 108 21.64 10.25 3.96
N GLY A 109 21.63 10.89 2.78
CA GLY A 109 22.42 12.11 2.54
C GLY A 109 21.78 13.34 3.17
N SER A 110 20.49 13.54 2.97
CA SER A 110 19.82 14.76 3.39
C SER A 110 18.27 14.64 3.44
N VAL A 111 17.68 15.68 4.00
CA VAL A 111 16.24 15.96 3.94
C VAL A 111 16.01 17.25 3.18
N VAL A 112 14.98 17.30 2.33
CA VAL A 112 14.56 18.53 1.62
C VAL A 112 13.18 18.95 2.13
N ILE A 113 13.10 20.18 2.63
CA ILE A 113 11.81 20.81 2.99
C ILE A 113 11.37 21.64 1.78
N THR A 114 10.29 21.17 1.12
CA THR A 114 9.75 21.82 -0.09
C THR A 114 8.61 22.79 0.25
N GLN A 115 8.26 23.63 -0.74
CA GLN A 115 7.18 24.63 -0.62
C GLN A 115 7.33 25.52 0.62
N TYR A 116 8.59 25.81 0.98
CA TYR A 116 8.90 26.61 2.14
C TYR A 116 8.63 28.10 1.89
N SER A 117 7.80 28.68 2.73
CA SER A 117 7.43 30.12 2.70
C SER A 117 7.62 30.78 4.07
N GLY A 118 8.53 30.25 4.90
CA GLY A 118 8.82 30.83 6.22
C GLY A 118 8.04 30.21 7.38
N GLN A 119 7.40 29.04 7.21
CA GLN A 119 6.62 28.38 8.26
C GLN A 119 7.48 28.08 9.50
N ASN A 120 7.02 28.52 10.68
CA ASN A 120 7.76 28.34 11.93
C ASN A 120 7.93 26.86 12.31
N SER A 121 6.90 26.04 12.07
CA SER A 121 6.96 24.58 12.29
C SER A 121 8.05 23.92 11.43
N ALA A 122 8.22 24.35 10.18
CA ALA A 122 9.28 23.87 9.29
C ALA A 122 10.67 24.29 9.80
N ASN A 123 10.82 25.50 10.34
CA ASN A 123 12.08 25.95 10.95
C ASN A 123 12.46 25.14 12.18
N ILE A 124 11.49 24.84 13.05
CA ILE A 124 11.69 23.99 14.23
C ILE A 124 12.11 22.58 13.79
N PHE A 125 11.43 22.02 12.78
CA PHE A 125 11.76 20.71 12.26
C PHE A 125 13.14 20.66 11.60
N LYS A 126 13.50 21.68 10.81
CA LYS A 126 14.84 21.86 10.25
C LYS A 126 15.90 21.80 11.36
N SER A 127 15.76 22.64 12.39
CA SER A 127 16.70 22.68 13.51
C SER A 127 16.79 21.34 14.25
N LYS A 128 15.67 20.63 14.39
CA LYS A 128 15.65 19.27 14.97
C LYS A 128 16.47 18.29 14.15
N LEU A 129 16.35 18.28 12.83
CA LEU A 129 17.10 17.41 11.92
C LEU A 129 18.60 17.77 11.93
N GLU A 130 18.95 19.04 11.90
CA GLU A 130 20.34 19.52 11.95
C GLU A 130 21.02 19.12 13.28
N ASN A 131 20.30 19.18 14.41
CA ASN A 131 20.77 18.70 15.70
C ASN A 131 20.98 17.15 15.73
N LEU A 132 20.30 16.41 14.87
CA LEU A 132 20.50 14.97 14.66
C LEU A 132 21.63 14.69 13.65
N GLY A 133 22.33 15.72 13.17
CA GLY A 133 23.42 15.61 12.19
C GLY A 133 22.95 15.32 10.76
N ILE A 134 21.69 15.62 10.43
CA ILE A 134 21.13 15.46 9.09
C ILE A 134 21.22 16.79 8.35
N LYS A 135 21.78 16.79 7.13
CA LYS A 135 21.76 17.95 6.24
C LYS A 135 20.33 18.26 5.81
N VAL A 136 19.95 19.55 5.84
CA VAL A 136 18.61 19.99 5.39
C VAL A 136 18.75 21.06 4.31
N TYR A 137 18.03 20.88 3.21
CA TYR A 137 17.95 21.81 2.09
C TYR A 137 16.54 22.38 1.97
N ILE A 138 16.41 23.58 1.44
CA ILE A 138 15.16 24.32 1.31
C ILE A 138 14.83 24.54 -0.15
N HIS A 139 13.61 24.12 -0.55
CA HIS A 139 13.03 24.42 -1.84
C HIS A 139 11.78 25.28 -1.68
N TYR A 140 11.65 26.30 -2.52
CA TYR A 140 10.63 27.32 -2.44
C TYR A 140 9.47 27.03 -3.40
N PRO A 141 8.26 27.57 -3.13
CA PRO A 141 7.19 27.60 -4.11
C PRO A 141 7.59 28.47 -5.31
N ILE A 142 7.25 28.00 -6.51
CA ILE A 142 7.50 28.75 -7.76
C ILE A 142 6.14 29.19 -8.31
N GLU A 143 5.99 30.48 -8.56
CA GLU A 143 4.73 31.05 -9.05
C GLU A 143 4.37 30.50 -10.44
N GLY A 144 3.10 30.04 -10.58
CA GLY A 144 2.61 29.46 -11.82
C GLY A 144 3.12 28.04 -12.11
N TYR A 145 3.71 27.34 -11.13
CA TYR A 145 4.06 25.93 -11.26
C TYR A 145 2.80 25.07 -11.44
N PRO A 146 2.77 24.09 -12.37
CA PRO A 146 3.86 23.66 -13.26
C PRO A 146 3.84 24.30 -14.65
N SER A 147 3.02 25.30 -14.93
CA SER A 147 2.76 25.81 -16.29
C SER A 147 3.71 26.95 -16.73
N ASN A 148 4.24 27.73 -15.78
CA ASN A 148 5.14 28.84 -16.08
C ASN A 148 6.59 28.37 -16.28
N ILE A 149 6.82 27.59 -17.35
CA ILE A 149 8.11 26.97 -17.63
C ILE A 149 9.28 27.97 -17.70
N PRO A 150 9.12 29.16 -18.34
CA PRO A 150 10.19 30.15 -18.38
C PRO A 150 10.68 30.59 -16.98
N LEU A 151 9.79 30.75 -16.02
CA LEU A 151 10.14 31.08 -14.64
C LEU A 151 10.66 29.83 -13.91
N ILE A 152 10.03 28.69 -14.09
CA ILE A 152 10.42 27.45 -13.41
C ILE A 152 11.88 27.10 -13.72
N VAL A 153 12.27 27.13 -15.00
CA VAL A 153 13.63 26.82 -15.47
C VAL A 153 14.42 28.12 -15.61
N SER A 154 14.62 28.81 -14.49
CA SER A 154 15.40 30.04 -14.37
C SER A 154 16.11 30.12 -13.01
N ASP A 155 16.96 31.14 -12.84
CA ASP A 155 17.63 31.41 -11.55
C ASP A 155 16.65 31.80 -10.45
N GLU A 156 15.50 32.42 -10.81
CA GLU A 156 14.43 32.80 -9.88
C GLU A 156 13.48 31.63 -9.57
N GLY A 157 13.48 30.60 -10.40
CA GLY A 157 12.72 29.38 -10.20
C GLY A 157 13.56 28.29 -9.54
N TYR A 158 13.96 27.27 -10.31
CA TYR A 158 14.79 26.18 -9.79
C TYR A 158 16.14 26.64 -9.25
N GLY A 159 16.71 27.71 -9.80
CA GLY A 159 17.98 28.27 -9.34
C GLY A 159 17.94 28.85 -7.93
N LYS A 160 16.74 29.24 -7.44
CA LYS A 160 16.54 29.74 -6.08
C LYS A 160 16.54 28.61 -5.03
N ASN A 161 16.22 27.39 -5.43
CA ASN A 161 16.26 26.24 -4.55
C ASN A 161 17.70 25.90 -4.16
N ASP A 162 17.91 25.41 -2.95
CA ASP A 162 19.21 24.92 -2.55
C ASP A 162 19.64 23.77 -3.45
N TYR A 163 20.91 23.80 -3.88
CA TYR A 163 21.53 22.64 -4.51
C TYR A 163 21.80 21.56 -3.48
N ILE A 164 21.27 20.38 -3.70
CA ILE A 164 21.49 19.22 -2.81
C ILE A 164 22.84 18.61 -3.18
N GLU A 165 23.83 18.73 -2.30
CA GLU A 165 25.12 18.06 -2.46
C GLU A 165 24.95 16.55 -2.33
N THR A 166 25.22 15.83 -3.40
CA THR A 166 25.08 14.38 -3.45
C THR A 166 26.42 13.73 -3.86
N SER A 167 26.72 12.56 -3.27
CA SER A 167 28.00 11.89 -3.41
C SER A 167 27.95 10.61 -4.25
N ARG A 168 26.75 10.07 -4.51
CA ARG A 168 26.59 8.77 -5.18
C ARG A 168 25.92 8.91 -6.54
N PRO A 169 26.15 7.95 -7.45
CA PRO A 169 25.60 7.97 -8.81
C PRO A 169 24.06 7.81 -8.84
N LEU A 170 23.48 7.07 -7.93
CA LEU A 170 22.03 6.90 -7.80
C LEU A 170 21.51 7.71 -6.61
N VAL A 171 20.71 8.72 -6.88
CA VAL A 171 20.05 9.52 -5.83
C VAL A 171 18.55 9.15 -5.80
N ILE A 172 18.14 8.51 -4.71
CA ILE A 172 16.76 8.06 -4.51
C ILE A 172 15.99 9.15 -3.77
N ILE A 173 15.01 9.75 -4.44
CA ILE A 173 14.15 10.78 -3.86
C ILE A 173 12.86 10.11 -3.38
N THR A 174 12.68 10.06 -2.07
CA THR A 174 11.50 9.45 -1.42
C THR A 174 10.82 10.41 -0.45
N ALA A 175 9.62 10.07 0.04
CA ALA A 175 8.84 10.93 0.92
C ALA A 175 7.86 10.13 1.80
N PRO A 176 7.38 10.67 2.92
CA PRO A 176 6.32 10.09 3.75
C PRO A 176 5.01 9.83 3.00
N GLY A 177 4.70 10.65 2.00
CA GLY A 177 3.45 10.54 1.25
C GLY A 177 3.42 11.34 -0.05
N PRO A 178 2.28 11.33 -0.75
CA PRO A 178 2.08 12.08 -1.99
C PRO A 178 2.07 13.60 -1.75
N GLY A 179 2.34 14.37 -2.81
CA GLY A 179 2.34 15.83 -2.76
C GLY A 179 3.54 16.47 -2.07
N SER A 180 4.54 15.70 -1.65
CA SER A 180 5.74 16.21 -0.95
C SER A 180 6.74 16.93 -1.85
N GLY A 181 6.54 16.98 -3.19
CA GLY A 181 7.43 17.69 -4.11
C GLY A 181 8.61 16.86 -4.65
N LYS A 182 8.54 15.52 -4.64
CA LYS A 182 9.62 14.63 -5.14
C LYS A 182 10.06 14.95 -6.57
N MET A 183 9.09 15.00 -7.51
CA MET A 183 9.37 15.31 -8.92
C MET A 183 10.02 16.69 -9.08
N ALA A 184 9.47 17.72 -8.45
CA ALA A 184 10.01 19.07 -8.49
C ALA A 184 11.44 19.14 -7.93
N THR A 185 11.73 18.35 -6.88
CA THR A 185 13.09 18.22 -6.32
C THR A 185 14.04 17.57 -7.32
N CYS A 186 13.63 16.48 -8.00
CA CYS A 186 14.44 15.87 -9.05
C CYS A 186 14.76 16.88 -10.18
N LEU A 187 13.73 17.56 -10.70
CA LEU A 187 13.88 18.50 -11.81
C LEU A 187 14.74 19.72 -11.42
N SER A 188 14.58 20.23 -10.20
CA SER A 188 15.44 21.29 -9.66
C SER A 188 16.91 20.84 -9.60
N GLN A 189 17.15 19.61 -9.17
CA GLN A 189 18.51 19.05 -9.17
C GLN A 189 19.10 18.91 -10.58
N LEU A 190 18.30 18.45 -11.56
CA LEU A 190 18.76 18.39 -12.95
C LEU A 190 19.15 19.76 -13.49
N TYR A 191 18.40 20.81 -13.15
CA TYR A 191 18.74 22.19 -13.50
C TYR A 191 20.11 22.59 -12.89
N HIS A 192 20.32 22.33 -11.63
CA HIS A 192 21.57 22.63 -10.95
C HIS A 192 22.75 21.83 -11.47
N GLU A 193 22.55 20.51 -11.74
CA GLU A 193 23.59 19.65 -12.31
C GLU A 193 23.99 20.12 -13.71
N HIS A 194 23.01 20.44 -14.56
CA HIS A 194 23.27 20.96 -15.91
C HIS A 194 24.08 22.27 -15.88
N LYS A 195 23.75 23.20 -14.98
CA LYS A 195 24.55 24.43 -14.78
C LYS A 195 25.99 24.16 -14.32
N ARG A 196 26.25 22.99 -13.75
CA ARG A 196 27.58 22.50 -13.35
C ARG A 196 28.28 21.67 -14.41
N GLY A 197 27.65 21.52 -15.59
CA GLY A 197 28.18 20.73 -16.71
C GLY A 197 28.00 19.22 -16.51
N ILE A 198 27.16 18.76 -15.61
CA ILE A 198 26.85 17.34 -15.37
C ILE A 198 25.55 17.01 -16.08
N HIS A 199 25.58 16.01 -16.96
CA HIS A 199 24.39 15.49 -17.64
C HIS A 199 23.73 14.40 -16.80
N ALA A 200 22.98 14.81 -15.77
CA ALA A 200 22.26 13.90 -14.89
C ALA A 200 20.89 13.51 -15.50
N GLY A 201 20.44 12.28 -15.23
CA GLY A 201 19.16 11.77 -15.67
C GLY A 201 18.06 11.78 -14.59
N TYR A 202 16.84 11.66 -15.04
CA TYR A 202 15.66 11.43 -14.22
C TYR A 202 15.07 10.05 -14.51
N ALA A 203 14.56 9.38 -13.49
CA ALA A 203 13.68 8.24 -13.68
C ALA A 203 12.62 8.20 -12.58
N LYS A 204 11.45 7.65 -12.91
CA LYS A 204 10.35 7.40 -11.98
C LYS A 204 10.24 5.91 -11.71
N PHE A 205 10.38 5.51 -10.46
CA PHE A 205 10.16 4.13 -10.07
C PHE A 205 8.69 3.82 -9.98
N GLU A 206 8.24 2.82 -10.72
CA GLU A 206 6.85 2.41 -10.76
C GLU A 206 6.71 0.90 -10.60
N THR A 207 5.57 0.49 -10.01
CA THR A 207 5.15 -0.90 -9.92
C THR A 207 3.85 -1.08 -10.71
N PHE A 208 2.98 -0.11 -10.64
CA PHE A 208 1.68 -0.05 -11.32
C PHE A 208 1.46 1.34 -11.96
N PRO A 209 0.66 1.39 -13.06
CA PRO A 209 0.12 0.24 -13.79
C PRO A 209 1.23 -0.61 -14.41
N ILE A 210 0.93 -1.86 -14.73
CA ILE A 210 1.88 -2.72 -15.43
C ILE A 210 1.80 -2.41 -16.92
N TRP A 211 2.91 -2.00 -17.51
CA TRP A 211 2.97 -1.41 -18.84
C TRP A 211 2.63 -2.37 -19.99
N ASN A 212 3.15 -3.60 -19.91
CA ASN A 212 3.14 -4.60 -20.98
C ASN A 212 2.04 -5.67 -20.86
N ILE A 213 0.97 -5.37 -20.10
CA ILE A 213 -0.25 -6.17 -20.07
C ILE A 213 -1.44 -5.32 -20.55
N PRO A 214 -2.55 -5.93 -20.99
CA PRO A 214 -3.69 -5.19 -21.52
C PRO A 214 -4.26 -4.15 -20.53
N LEU A 215 -4.78 -3.03 -21.06
CA LEU A 215 -5.37 -1.96 -20.28
C LEU A 215 -6.43 -2.46 -19.28
N LYS A 216 -7.32 -3.36 -19.74
CA LYS A 216 -8.38 -3.95 -18.91
C LYS A 216 -7.98 -5.27 -18.23
N HIS A 217 -6.68 -5.52 -18.13
CA HIS A 217 -6.22 -6.67 -17.36
C HIS A 217 -6.61 -6.51 -15.89
N PRO A 218 -7.12 -7.56 -15.20
CA PRO A 218 -7.54 -7.45 -13.80
C PRO A 218 -6.50 -6.85 -12.86
N VAL A 219 -5.21 -7.09 -13.08
CA VAL A 219 -4.12 -6.47 -12.30
C VAL A 219 -4.11 -4.96 -12.44
N ASN A 220 -4.27 -4.42 -13.65
CA ASN A 220 -4.33 -2.97 -13.89
C ASN A 220 -5.64 -2.37 -13.36
N LEU A 221 -6.78 -3.07 -13.50
CA LEU A 221 -8.05 -2.65 -12.90
C LEU A 221 -7.99 -2.64 -11.36
N ALA A 222 -7.28 -3.59 -10.76
CA ALA A 222 -7.08 -3.61 -9.30
C ALA A 222 -6.21 -2.44 -8.80
N TYR A 223 -5.31 -1.93 -9.63
CA TYR A 223 -4.58 -0.70 -9.33
C TYR A 223 -5.51 0.53 -9.35
N GLU A 224 -6.36 0.68 -10.37
CA GLU A 224 -7.39 1.73 -10.38
C GLU A 224 -8.34 1.63 -9.18
N ALA A 225 -8.68 0.41 -8.77
CA ALA A 225 -9.48 0.18 -7.57
C ALA A 225 -8.73 0.60 -6.27
N ALA A 226 -7.40 0.49 -6.26
CA ALA A 226 -6.58 0.90 -5.12
C ALA A 226 -6.36 2.42 -5.03
N THR A 227 -6.62 3.16 -6.09
CA THR A 227 -6.48 4.61 -6.23
C THR A 227 -7.81 5.28 -6.64
N ALA A 228 -8.93 4.61 -6.33
CA ALA A 228 -10.25 5.09 -6.72
C ALA A 228 -10.60 6.46 -6.11
N ASP A 229 -10.14 6.72 -4.88
CA ASP A 229 -10.24 7.99 -4.15
C ASP A 229 -9.41 9.13 -4.78
N LEU A 230 -8.37 8.79 -5.56
CA LEU A 230 -7.50 9.76 -6.24
C LEU A 230 -7.91 10.06 -7.68
N ASN A 231 -8.96 9.40 -8.18
CA ASN A 231 -9.40 9.47 -9.58
C ASN A 231 -8.32 9.10 -10.61
N ASP A 232 -7.34 8.27 -10.23
CA ASP A 232 -6.38 7.73 -11.18
C ASP A 232 -7.08 6.77 -12.14
N VAL A 233 -6.82 6.94 -13.44
CA VAL A 233 -7.36 6.12 -14.51
C VAL A 233 -6.23 5.63 -15.39
N ASN A 234 -6.19 4.33 -15.63
CA ASN A 234 -5.23 3.76 -16.58
C ASN A 234 -5.64 4.11 -18.02
N MET A 235 -4.66 4.41 -18.84
CA MET A 235 -4.84 4.70 -20.26
C MET A 235 -3.67 4.17 -21.09
N ILE A 236 -3.88 4.05 -22.39
CA ILE A 236 -2.78 3.81 -23.31
C ILE A 236 -1.92 5.07 -23.40
N ASP A 237 -0.61 4.92 -23.27
CA ASP A 237 0.34 6.01 -23.44
C ASP A 237 0.42 6.40 -24.94
N PRO A 238 -0.17 7.55 -25.35
CA PRO A 238 -0.21 7.93 -26.75
C PRO A 238 1.17 8.36 -27.26
N PHE A 239 2.02 8.90 -26.40
CA PHE A 239 3.37 9.32 -26.75
C PHE A 239 4.27 8.11 -27.01
N HIS A 240 4.13 7.06 -26.22
CA HIS A 240 4.89 5.83 -26.43
C HIS A 240 4.46 5.11 -27.70
N LEU A 241 3.15 5.05 -27.95
CA LEU A 241 2.60 4.50 -29.18
C LEU A 241 3.07 5.27 -30.42
N GLU A 242 3.10 6.61 -30.36
CA GLU A 242 3.58 7.44 -31.46
C GLU A 242 5.08 7.27 -31.71
N ALA A 243 5.89 7.21 -30.66
CA ALA A 243 7.34 7.15 -30.76
C ALA A 243 7.87 5.77 -31.20
N TYR A 244 7.23 4.69 -30.73
CA TYR A 244 7.77 3.32 -30.87
C TYR A 244 6.83 2.34 -31.57
N GLY A 245 5.56 2.71 -31.82
CA GLY A 245 4.54 1.79 -32.35
C GLY A 245 4.10 0.71 -31.36
N GLU A 246 4.48 0.85 -30.08
CA GLU A 246 4.20 -0.12 -29.02
C GLU A 246 3.09 0.40 -28.09
N THR A 247 2.15 -0.50 -27.77
CA THR A 247 1.07 -0.18 -26.82
C THR A 247 1.52 -0.44 -25.41
N THR A 248 1.58 0.61 -24.61
CA THR A 248 1.87 0.54 -23.17
C THR A 248 0.77 1.17 -22.34
N VAL A 249 0.59 0.69 -21.11
CA VAL A 249 -0.39 1.22 -20.17
C VAL A 249 0.31 2.15 -19.17
N ASN A 250 -0.21 3.37 -19.05
CA ASN A 250 0.23 4.31 -18.04
C ASN A 250 -1.00 4.93 -17.38
N TYR A 251 -0.86 5.78 -16.36
CA TYR A 251 -2.02 6.45 -15.78
C TYR A 251 -2.13 7.91 -16.24
N ASN A 252 -3.36 8.41 -16.21
CA ASN A 252 -3.72 9.71 -16.78
C ASN A 252 -2.80 10.85 -16.32
N ARG A 253 -2.47 10.94 -15.04
CA ARG A 253 -1.65 12.05 -14.52
C ARG A 253 -0.25 12.12 -15.13
N ASP A 254 0.39 10.98 -15.40
CA ASP A 254 1.72 10.99 -16.04
C ASP A 254 1.62 11.32 -17.52
N VAL A 255 0.58 10.85 -18.19
CA VAL A 255 0.33 11.18 -19.61
C VAL A 255 0.01 12.67 -19.78
N GLU A 256 -0.86 13.21 -18.94
CA GLU A 256 -1.29 14.62 -18.99
C GLU A 256 -0.15 15.60 -18.66
N ILE A 257 0.74 15.25 -17.73
CA ILE A 257 1.86 16.12 -17.35
C ILE A 257 3.06 16.02 -18.29
N PHE A 258 3.16 14.97 -19.10
CA PHE A 258 4.34 14.71 -19.94
C PHE A 258 4.71 15.88 -20.86
N PRO A 259 3.77 16.57 -21.58
CA PRO A 259 4.12 17.73 -22.41
C PRO A 259 4.82 18.85 -21.62
N VAL A 260 4.40 19.07 -20.38
CA VAL A 260 5.02 20.06 -19.48
C VAL A 260 6.42 19.61 -19.08
N LEU A 261 6.59 18.32 -18.73
CA LEU A 261 7.90 17.76 -18.39
C LEU A 261 8.85 17.80 -19.58
N SER A 262 8.37 17.44 -20.78
CA SER A 262 9.16 17.53 -22.01
C SER A 262 9.69 18.96 -22.23
N ALA A 263 8.83 19.95 -22.11
CA ALA A 263 9.25 21.35 -22.27
C ALA A 263 10.22 21.81 -21.16
N ILE A 264 10.09 21.30 -19.92
CA ILE A 264 11.07 21.54 -18.84
C ILE A 264 12.42 20.92 -19.23
N PHE A 265 12.46 19.65 -19.66
CA PHE A 265 13.69 19.00 -20.09
C PHE A 265 14.34 19.68 -21.28
N GLU A 266 13.54 20.07 -22.29
CA GLU A 266 14.04 20.84 -23.45
C GLU A 266 14.69 22.16 -23.01
N ARG A 267 14.09 22.83 -22.05
CA ARG A 267 14.64 24.08 -21.53
C ARG A 267 15.91 23.89 -20.71
N ILE A 268 16.03 22.76 -19.98
CA ILE A 268 17.26 22.43 -19.21
C ILE A 268 18.37 21.97 -20.16
N PHE A 269 18.09 21.02 -21.07
CA PHE A 269 19.11 20.28 -21.82
C PHE A 269 19.20 20.67 -23.31
N GLY A 270 18.33 21.55 -23.80
CA GLY A 270 18.20 21.86 -25.22
C GLY A 270 17.40 20.83 -26.03
N LYS A 271 17.10 19.68 -25.46
CA LYS A 271 16.23 18.61 -26.00
C LYS A 271 15.66 17.77 -24.89
N CYS A 272 14.47 17.21 -25.08
CA CYS A 272 13.95 16.19 -24.16
C CYS A 272 14.65 14.85 -24.38
N PRO A 273 15.22 14.22 -23.34
CA PRO A 273 15.85 12.90 -23.47
C PRO A 273 14.85 11.74 -23.49
N TYR A 274 13.55 12.01 -23.27
CA TYR A 274 12.47 11.03 -23.18
C TYR A 274 11.43 11.29 -24.27
N GLN A 275 10.92 10.20 -24.87
CA GLN A 275 9.89 10.27 -25.90
C GLN A 275 8.46 10.09 -25.32
N SER A 276 8.36 9.56 -24.10
CA SER A 276 7.07 9.27 -23.46
C SER A 276 7.18 9.26 -21.93
N PRO A 277 6.07 9.36 -21.18
CA PRO A 277 6.08 9.11 -19.75
C PRO A 277 6.56 7.69 -19.40
N THR A 278 6.26 6.69 -20.21
CA THR A 278 6.77 5.33 -20.05
C THR A 278 8.30 5.28 -20.14
N ASP A 279 8.90 6.06 -21.05
CA ASP A 279 10.37 6.19 -21.14
C ASP A 279 11.02 6.76 -19.88
N MET A 280 10.34 7.66 -19.17
CA MET A 280 10.84 8.21 -17.93
C MET A 280 10.81 7.20 -16.78
N GLY A 281 9.95 6.20 -16.87
CA GLY A 281 9.74 5.22 -15.81
C GLY A 281 10.75 4.06 -15.81
N VAL A 282 10.79 3.32 -14.71
CA VAL A 282 11.44 2.02 -14.58
C VAL A 282 10.45 1.03 -13.95
N ASN A 283 10.01 0.04 -14.74
CA ASN A 283 9.00 -0.94 -14.33
C ASN A 283 9.19 -2.27 -15.06
N MET A 284 9.74 -3.27 -14.38
CA MET A 284 9.97 -4.62 -14.91
C MET A 284 8.93 -5.64 -14.42
N VAL A 285 7.88 -5.18 -13.75
CA VAL A 285 6.90 -6.04 -13.07
C VAL A 285 6.25 -7.02 -14.05
N GLY A 286 5.76 -6.56 -15.18
CA GLY A 286 5.06 -7.42 -16.13
C GLY A 286 5.92 -8.53 -16.72
N ASN A 287 7.24 -8.34 -16.79
CA ASN A 287 8.19 -9.35 -17.26
C ASN A 287 8.42 -10.49 -16.24
N CYS A 288 7.88 -10.33 -15.03
CA CYS A 288 8.08 -11.25 -13.90
C CYS A 288 6.81 -12.03 -13.51
N ILE A 289 5.70 -11.81 -14.22
CA ILE A 289 4.49 -12.65 -14.11
C ILE A 289 4.83 -14.01 -14.73
N VAL A 290 4.62 -15.09 -13.97
CA VAL A 290 4.89 -16.48 -14.37
C VAL A 290 3.63 -17.33 -14.49
N ASP A 291 2.56 -16.94 -13.82
CA ASP A 291 1.22 -17.52 -13.97
C ASP A 291 0.19 -16.37 -13.96
N ASP A 292 -0.26 -16.02 -15.16
CA ASP A 292 -1.17 -14.90 -15.38
C ASP A 292 -2.54 -15.14 -14.75
N GLU A 293 -3.06 -16.39 -14.79
CA GLU A 293 -4.38 -16.68 -14.24
C GLU A 293 -4.41 -16.55 -12.71
N VAL A 294 -3.34 -16.92 -12.03
CA VAL A 294 -3.18 -16.72 -10.58
C VAL A 294 -3.20 -15.21 -10.24
N CYS A 295 -2.53 -14.38 -11.04
CA CYS A 295 -2.53 -12.92 -10.85
C CYS A 295 -3.90 -12.30 -11.17
N ARG A 296 -4.60 -12.79 -12.21
CA ARG A 296 -5.96 -12.36 -12.56
C ARG A 296 -6.93 -12.62 -11.43
N GLU A 297 -6.95 -13.85 -10.91
CA GLU A 297 -7.87 -14.22 -9.84
C GLU A 297 -7.59 -13.43 -8.55
N ALA A 298 -6.33 -13.31 -8.15
CA ALA A 298 -5.93 -12.52 -6.99
C ALA A 298 -6.36 -11.05 -7.13
N SER A 299 -6.26 -10.49 -8.34
CA SER A 299 -6.65 -9.10 -8.64
C SER A 299 -8.17 -8.90 -8.60
N LYS A 300 -8.95 -9.87 -9.11
CA LYS A 300 -10.41 -9.86 -8.99
C LYS A 300 -10.84 -9.83 -7.52
N GLN A 301 -10.20 -10.66 -6.68
CA GLN A 301 -10.47 -10.67 -5.23
C GLN A 301 -10.08 -9.35 -4.56
N GLU A 302 -9.01 -8.69 -4.99
CA GLU A 302 -8.63 -7.37 -4.47
C GLU A 302 -9.64 -6.28 -4.86
N ILE A 303 -10.18 -6.28 -6.08
CA ILE A 303 -11.22 -5.32 -6.51
C ILE A 303 -12.47 -5.48 -5.63
N ILE A 304 -12.95 -6.72 -5.42
CA ILE A 304 -14.10 -7.00 -4.55
C ILE A 304 -13.82 -6.54 -3.12
N ARG A 305 -12.61 -6.78 -2.61
CA ARG A 305 -12.22 -6.36 -1.26
C ARG A 305 -12.24 -4.83 -1.13
N ARG A 306 -11.78 -4.09 -2.13
CA ARG A 306 -11.83 -2.62 -2.15
C ARG A 306 -13.24 -2.09 -2.16
N TYR A 307 -14.12 -2.72 -2.95
CA TYR A 307 -15.53 -2.39 -2.99
C TYR A 307 -16.19 -2.50 -1.61
N TYR A 308 -16.02 -3.63 -0.92
CA TYR A 308 -16.56 -3.78 0.43
C TYR A 308 -15.98 -2.77 1.42
N GLN A 309 -14.69 -2.48 1.34
CA GLN A 309 -14.08 -1.47 2.21
C GLN A 309 -14.64 -0.05 1.98
N ALA A 310 -14.94 0.30 0.74
CA ALA A 310 -15.59 1.57 0.42
C ALA A 310 -17.02 1.62 0.96
N LEU A 311 -17.80 0.53 0.83
CA LEU A 311 -19.14 0.41 1.40
C LEU A 311 -19.13 0.50 2.94
N GLU A 312 -18.15 -0.13 3.61
CA GLU A 312 -17.99 -0.03 5.06
C GLU A 312 -17.78 1.42 5.50
N ARG A 313 -16.87 2.16 4.85
CA ARG A 313 -16.62 3.58 5.15
C ARG A 313 -17.85 4.46 4.86
N HIS A 314 -18.55 4.17 3.77
CA HIS A 314 -19.81 4.85 3.44
C HIS A 314 -20.85 4.67 4.55
N LEU A 315 -21.01 3.45 5.06
CA LEU A 315 -21.92 3.16 6.18
C LEU A 315 -21.47 3.86 7.48
N GLU A 316 -20.18 4.02 7.70
CA GLU A 316 -19.58 4.75 8.84
C GLU A 316 -19.71 6.29 8.69
N GLY A 317 -20.26 6.79 7.58
CA GLY A 317 -20.59 8.20 7.35
C GLY A 317 -19.59 8.97 6.48
N GLU A 318 -18.68 8.30 5.79
CA GLU A 318 -17.78 8.94 4.82
C GLU A 318 -18.55 9.26 3.52
N ASP A 319 -18.40 10.48 3.02
CA ASP A 319 -18.94 10.88 1.71
C ASP A 319 -18.03 10.42 0.58
N ASN A 320 -18.16 9.17 0.19
CA ASN A 320 -17.33 8.50 -0.81
C ASN A 320 -18.15 7.84 -1.95
N ASN A 321 -19.30 8.42 -2.28
CA ASN A 321 -20.19 7.90 -3.31
C ASN A 321 -19.50 7.70 -4.67
N GLU A 322 -18.65 8.64 -5.07
CA GLU A 322 -17.92 8.55 -6.35
C GLU A 322 -16.93 7.37 -6.36
N GLU A 323 -16.26 7.10 -5.23
CA GLU A 323 -15.38 5.95 -5.09
C GLU A 323 -16.16 4.63 -5.20
N VAL A 324 -17.29 4.50 -4.49
CA VAL A 324 -18.15 3.31 -4.55
C VAL A 324 -18.60 3.06 -5.99
N PHE A 325 -19.13 4.09 -6.65
CA PHE A 325 -19.58 3.98 -8.05
C PHE A 325 -18.43 3.57 -9.00
N LYS A 326 -17.24 4.14 -8.84
CA LYS A 326 -16.07 3.77 -9.63
C LYS A 326 -15.68 2.30 -9.43
N LEU A 327 -15.71 1.81 -8.18
CA LEU A 327 -15.41 0.41 -7.88
C LEU A 327 -16.44 -0.55 -8.48
N GLU A 328 -17.72 -0.20 -8.48
CA GLU A 328 -18.78 -0.96 -9.20
C GLU A 328 -18.50 -1.03 -10.71
N LEU A 329 -18.08 0.09 -11.30
CA LEU A 329 -17.73 0.14 -12.71
C LEU A 329 -16.53 -0.76 -13.02
N LEU A 330 -15.50 -0.74 -12.17
CA LEU A 330 -14.32 -1.60 -12.30
C LEU A 330 -14.67 -3.09 -12.16
N MET A 331 -15.56 -3.43 -11.23
CA MET A 331 -16.09 -4.81 -11.13
C MET A 331 -16.78 -5.26 -12.42
N LYS A 332 -17.63 -4.40 -13.02
CA LYS A 332 -18.26 -4.68 -14.32
C LYS A 332 -17.24 -4.86 -15.44
N GLN A 333 -16.20 -4.02 -15.49
CA GLN A 333 -15.13 -4.13 -16.48
C GLN A 333 -14.31 -5.41 -16.31
N ALA A 334 -14.08 -5.85 -15.07
CA ALA A 334 -13.41 -7.10 -14.75
C ALA A 334 -14.30 -8.34 -14.95
N GLY A 335 -15.59 -8.16 -15.24
CA GLY A 335 -16.59 -9.25 -15.39
C GLY A 335 -16.84 -10.02 -14.09
N ILE A 336 -16.87 -9.31 -12.95
CA ILE A 336 -17.04 -9.91 -11.62
C ILE A 336 -18.17 -9.25 -10.83
N SER A 337 -18.68 -9.99 -9.84
CA SER A 337 -19.59 -9.52 -8.81
C SER A 337 -19.06 -9.94 -7.43
N THR A 338 -19.75 -9.54 -6.37
CA THR A 338 -19.43 -9.98 -5.01
C THR A 338 -19.54 -11.50 -4.82
N GLU A 339 -20.37 -12.17 -5.63
CA GLU A 339 -20.51 -13.63 -5.64
C GLU A 339 -19.26 -14.39 -6.11
N ASN A 340 -18.35 -13.73 -6.82
CA ASN A 340 -17.04 -14.32 -7.18
C ASN A 340 -16.12 -14.50 -5.97
N ARG A 341 -16.51 -13.98 -4.80
CA ARG A 341 -15.85 -14.25 -3.53
C ARG A 341 -16.62 -15.34 -2.79
N LYS A 342 -16.13 -16.59 -2.83
CA LYS A 342 -16.81 -17.76 -2.26
C LYS A 342 -17.20 -17.57 -0.80
N THR A 343 -16.36 -16.89 -0.02
CA THR A 343 -16.64 -16.60 1.39
C THR A 343 -17.86 -15.71 1.59
N THR A 344 -18.17 -14.83 0.61
CA THR A 344 -19.40 -14.02 0.64
C THR A 344 -20.64 -14.90 0.60
N ILE A 345 -20.71 -15.79 -0.39
CA ILE A 345 -21.84 -16.72 -0.53
C ILE A 345 -21.99 -17.56 0.74
N ALA A 346 -20.90 -18.19 1.19
CA ALA A 346 -20.92 -19.09 2.35
C ALA A 346 -21.34 -18.39 3.65
N ALA A 347 -20.90 -17.13 3.87
CA ALA A 347 -21.31 -16.36 5.05
C ALA A 347 -22.79 -15.99 5.00
N LEU A 348 -23.28 -15.53 3.85
CA LEU A 348 -24.67 -15.14 3.67
C LEU A 348 -25.62 -16.34 3.77
N ASP A 349 -25.27 -17.47 3.16
CA ASP A 349 -26.06 -18.71 3.26
C ASP A 349 -26.10 -19.21 4.70
N CYS A 350 -24.98 -19.27 5.40
CA CYS A 350 -24.94 -19.66 6.81
C CYS A 350 -25.77 -18.71 7.69
N ALA A 351 -25.71 -17.41 7.44
CA ALA A 351 -26.53 -16.43 8.17
C ALA A 351 -28.03 -16.62 7.90
N LYS A 352 -28.41 -16.89 6.65
CA LYS A 352 -29.79 -17.15 6.24
C LYS A 352 -30.34 -18.43 6.86
N GLU A 353 -29.57 -19.52 6.81
CA GLU A 353 -29.96 -20.82 7.35
C GLU A 353 -30.10 -20.81 8.87
N THR A 354 -29.25 -20.06 9.55
CA THR A 354 -29.20 -20.07 11.03
C THR A 354 -29.98 -18.94 11.67
N GLY A 355 -30.38 -17.92 10.90
CA GLY A 355 -31.01 -16.70 11.40
C GLY A 355 -30.10 -15.84 12.28
N ALA A 356 -28.79 -16.06 12.26
CA ALA A 356 -27.81 -15.35 13.07
C ALA A 356 -26.63 -14.86 12.19
N PRO A 357 -25.98 -13.75 12.55
CA PRO A 357 -24.77 -13.32 11.84
C PRO A 357 -23.74 -14.42 11.73
N ALA A 358 -23.13 -14.53 10.55
CA ALA A 358 -22.14 -15.56 10.25
C ALA A 358 -20.92 -14.98 9.53
N VAL A 359 -19.81 -15.67 9.67
CA VAL A 359 -18.54 -15.35 9.01
C VAL A 359 -18.00 -16.63 8.36
N ALA A 360 -17.42 -16.50 7.16
CA ALA A 360 -16.83 -17.64 6.43
C ALA A 360 -15.37 -17.34 6.10
N LEU A 361 -14.53 -18.38 6.11
CA LEU A 361 -13.12 -18.35 5.73
C LEU A 361 -12.84 -19.41 4.68
N GLU A 362 -12.09 -19.05 3.63
CA GLU A 362 -11.54 -20.00 2.65
C GLU A 362 -10.09 -20.34 3.04
N MET A 363 -9.85 -21.63 3.28
CA MET A 363 -8.52 -22.17 3.56
C MET A 363 -7.69 -22.34 2.28
N GLU A 364 -6.41 -22.61 2.41
CA GLU A 364 -5.47 -22.74 1.27
C GLU A 364 -5.85 -23.87 0.30
N ASP A 365 -6.45 -24.92 0.79
CA ASP A 365 -6.95 -26.06 -0.02
C ASP A 365 -8.32 -25.78 -0.70
N GLY A 366 -8.90 -24.60 -0.45
CA GLY A 366 -10.20 -24.19 -0.97
C GLY A 366 -11.40 -24.63 -0.12
N LYS A 367 -11.18 -25.31 1.01
CA LYS A 367 -12.25 -25.66 1.96
C LYS A 367 -12.78 -24.40 2.64
N ILE A 368 -14.11 -24.30 2.75
CA ILE A 368 -14.78 -23.19 3.43
C ILE A 368 -15.15 -23.61 4.84
N ILE A 369 -14.76 -22.82 5.81
CA ILE A 369 -15.16 -22.95 7.22
C ILE A 369 -16.06 -21.77 7.58
N THR A 370 -17.12 -22.04 8.32
CA THR A 370 -18.07 -21.02 8.80
C THR A 370 -18.08 -20.95 10.32
N GLY A 371 -18.44 -19.78 10.82
CA GLY A 371 -18.76 -19.55 12.23
C GLY A 371 -19.97 -18.63 12.33
N LYS A 372 -20.89 -18.93 13.25
CA LYS A 372 -22.09 -18.14 13.49
C LYS A 372 -22.12 -17.61 14.92
N THR A 373 -22.84 -16.54 15.11
CA THR A 373 -23.12 -15.98 16.43
C THR A 373 -23.90 -16.99 17.30
N SER A 374 -23.50 -17.15 18.55
CA SER A 374 -24.14 -17.96 19.58
C SER A 374 -24.27 -17.17 20.87
N ASP A 375 -24.80 -17.78 21.93
CA ASP A 375 -24.88 -17.14 23.26
C ASP A 375 -23.50 -16.91 23.90
N LEU A 376 -22.49 -17.71 23.51
CA LEU A 376 -21.15 -17.66 24.05
C LEU A 376 -20.20 -16.78 23.23
N LEU A 377 -20.31 -16.86 21.88
CA LEU A 377 -19.31 -16.33 20.95
C LEU A 377 -19.94 -15.47 19.87
N GLY A 378 -19.29 -14.39 19.51
CA GLY A 378 -19.55 -13.70 18.24
C GLY A 378 -19.16 -14.56 17.05
N ALA A 379 -19.71 -14.28 15.86
CA ALA A 379 -19.48 -15.06 14.64
C ALA A 379 -18.00 -15.18 14.26
N SER A 380 -17.23 -14.08 14.40
CA SER A 380 -15.79 -14.04 14.14
C SER A 380 -14.99 -14.92 15.11
N ALA A 381 -15.37 -14.92 16.40
CA ALA A 381 -14.74 -15.76 17.42
C ALA A 381 -15.06 -17.26 17.19
N ALA A 382 -16.30 -17.56 16.82
CA ALA A 382 -16.72 -18.94 16.47
C ALA A 382 -15.97 -19.43 15.22
N LEU A 383 -15.89 -18.61 14.16
CA LEU A 383 -15.09 -18.93 12.97
C LEU A 383 -13.63 -19.21 13.34
N MET A 384 -13.02 -18.36 14.17
CA MET A 384 -11.62 -18.52 14.58
C MET A 384 -11.39 -19.90 15.21
N LEU A 385 -12.20 -20.30 16.19
CA LEU A 385 -12.08 -21.61 16.83
C LEU A 385 -12.32 -22.76 15.85
N ASN A 386 -13.36 -22.66 15.02
CA ASN A 386 -13.66 -23.70 14.02
C ASN A 386 -12.50 -23.88 13.04
N THR A 387 -11.91 -22.78 12.56
CA THR A 387 -10.78 -22.84 11.63
C THR A 387 -9.52 -23.42 12.29
N LEU A 388 -9.20 -23.01 13.53
CA LEU A 388 -8.03 -23.53 14.23
C LEU A 388 -8.18 -25.04 14.55
N LYS A 389 -9.38 -25.49 14.88
CA LYS A 389 -9.70 -26.92 15.06
C LYS A 389 -9.51 -27.70 13.77
N GLU A 390 -10.07 -27.21 12.67
CA GLU A 390 -9.93 -27.85 11.35
C GLU A 390 -8.46 -27.98 10.94
N LEU A 391 -7.68 -26.90 11.08
CA LEU A 391 -6.24 -26.89 10.75
C LEU A 391 -5.40 -27.79 11.67
N ALA A 392 -5.93 -28.17 12.82
CA ALA A 392 -5.28 -29.03 13.81
C ALA A 392 -5.82 -30.49 13.78
N ASP A 393 -6.70 -30.82 12.83
CA ASP A 393 -7.40 -32.10 12.73
C ASP A 393 -8.16 -32.48 14.03
N ILE A 394 -8.71 -31.48 14.74
CA ILE A 394 -9.50 -31.67 15.95
C ILE A 394 -10.99 -31.80 15.56
N PRO A 395 -11.68 -32.89 15.97
CA PRO A 395 -13.09 -33.05 15.67
C PRO A 395 -13.97 -31.90 16.12
N HIS A 396 -15.02 -31.58 15.34
CA HIS A 396 -15.86 -30.41 15.60
C HIS A 396 -16.55 -30.45 16.96
N GLU A 397 -16.88 -31.61 17.47
CA GLU A 397 -17.53 -31.83 18.76
C GLU A 397 -16.63 -31.58 19.96
N VAL A 398 -15.31 -31.57 19.76
CA VAL A 398 -14.36 -31.37 20.86
C VAL A 398 -14.24 -29.88 21.17
N HIS A 399 -14.47 -29.55 22.43
CA HIS A 399 -14.28 -28.18 22.93
C HIS A 399 -12.82 -27.94 23.32
N VAL A 400 -12.13 -27.07 22.58
CA VAL A 400 -10.76 -26.63 22.91
C VAL A 400 -10.73 -25.59 24.04
N ILE A 401 -11.86 -24.93 24.30
CA ILE A 401 -12.14 -24.09 25.46
C ILE A 401 -13.46 -24.58 26.03
N SER A 402 -13.50 -24.94 27.33
CA SER A 402 -14.76 -25.38 27.95
C SER A 402 -15.72 -24.20 28.12
N PRO A 403 -17.05 -24.40 28.02
CA PRO A 403 -18.05 -23.38 28.33
C PRO A 403 -17.87 -22.79 29.73
N ALA A 404 -17.47 -23.61 30.70
CA ALA A 404 -17.18 -23.16 32.08
C ALA A 404 -15.98 -22.20 32.18
N ALA A 405 -15.07 -22.20 31.20
CA ALA A 405 -13.97 -21.21 31.14
C ALA A 405 -14.41 -19.91 30.47
N ILE A 406 -15.46 -19.94 29.64
CA ILE A 406 -16.01 -18.74 28.96
C ILE A 406 -16.92 -17.93 29.89
N GLU A 407 -17.73 -18.61 30.71
CA GLU A 407 -18.71 -17.95 31.60
C GLU A 407 -18.10 -16.88 32.54
N PRO A 408 -16.94 -17.10 33.20
CA PRO A 408 -16.31 -16.05 34.02
C PRO A 408 -15.89 -14.82 33.23
N ILE A 409 -15.49 -15.00 31.95
CA ILE A 409 -15.12 -13.88 31.05
C ILE A 409 -16.35 -13.08 30.68
N GLN A 410 -17.48 -13.75 30.41
CA GLN A 410 -18.77 -13.09 30.17
C GLN A 410 -19.24 -12.26 31.39
N LYS A 411 -19.11 -12.82 32.60
CA LYS A 411 -19.44 -12.11 33.85
C LYS A 411 -18.53 -10.88 34.04
N LEU A 412 -17.21 -11.05 33.89
CA LEU A 412 -16.29 -9.93 33.93
C LEU A 412 -16.71 -8.81 32.97
N LYS A 413 -17.04 -9.18 31.76
CA LYS A 413 -17.39 -8.26 30.69
C LYS A 413 -18.69 -7.50 30.96
N THR A 414 -19.73 -8.20 31.43
CA THR A 414 -21.06 -7.62 31.63
C THR A 414 -21.24 -7.00 33.01
N GLU A 415 -20.84 -7.69 34.08
CA GLU A 415 -21.10 -7.25 35.47
C GLU A 415 -20.08 -6.20 35.95
N TYR A 416 -18.79 -6.34 35.55
CA TYR A 416 -17.74 -5.46 36.07
C TYR A 416 -17.30 -4.38 35.09
N LEU A 417 -17.29 -4.68 33.76
CA LEU A 417 -16.87 -3.74 32.74
C LEU A 417 -18.05 -3.03 32.05
N GLY A 418 -19.31 -3.40 32.38
CA GLY A 418 -20.51 -2.73 31.89
C GLY A 418 -20.83 -2.95 30.40
N SER A 419 -20.25 -3.97 29.75
CA SER A 419 -20.58 -4.31 28.36
C SER A 419 -22.02 -4.84 28.26
N GLN A 420 -22.77 -4.38 27.26
CA GLN A 420 -24.10 -4.93 26.97
C GLN A 420 -24.04 -6.22 26.13
N ASN A 421 -22.88 -6.54 25.55
CA ASN A 421 -22.68 -7.74 24.76
C ASN A 421 -21.91 -8.81 25.56
N PRO A 422 -22.57 -9.91 25.98
CA PRO A 422 -21.90 -10.97 26.73
C PRO A 422 -21.00 -11.86 25.85
N ARG A 423 -21.21 -11.89 24.53
CA ARG A 423 -20.47 -12.76 23.61
C ARG A 423 -19.00 -12.38 23.53
N LEU A 424 -18.13 -13.38 23.51
CA LEU A 424 -16.71 -13.14 23.38
C LEU A 424 -16.35 -12.70 21.96
N HIS A 425 -15.48 -11.68 21.86
CA HIS A 425 -14.81 -11.26 20.65
C HIS A 425 -13.62 -12.16 20.34
N THR A 426 -13.04 -11.98 19.15
CA THR A 426 -11.94 -12.83 18.67
C THR A 426 -10.69 -12.74 19.56
N ASP A 427 -10.35 -11.57 20.08
CA ASP A 427 -9.21 -11.41 20.99
C ASP A 427 -9.46 -12.08 22.36
N GLU A 428 -10.66 -11.95 22.92
CA GLU A 428 -11.05 -12.59 24.19
C GLU A 428 -10.99 -14.12 24.07
N VAL A 429 -11.44 -14.68 22.94
CA VAL A 429 -11.36 -16.11 22.64
C VAL A 429 -9.91 -16.57 22.51
N LEU A 430 -9.04 -15.81 21.82
CA LEU A 430 -7.63 -16.16 21.69
C LEU A 430 -6.90 -16.11 23.05
N ILE A 431 -7.25 -15.17 23.92
CA ILE A 431 -6.72 -15.13 25.32
C ILE A 431 -7.19 -16.35 26.11
N ALA A 432 -8.49 -16.69 26.03
CA ALA A 432 -9.03 -17.88 26.68
C ALA A 432 -8.37 -19.19 26.17
N LEU A 433 -8.18 -19.31 24.85
CA LEU A 433 -7.49 -20.43 24.23
C LEU A 433 -6.02 -20.51 24.67
N SER A 434 -5.32 -19.37 24.72
CA SER A 434 -3.93 -19.30 25.19
C SER A 434 -3.79 -19.73 26.65
N SER A 435 -4.72 -19.30 27.53
CA SER A 435 -4.76 -19.73 28.92
C SER A 435 -5.04 -21.22 29.06
N THR A 436 -5.97 -21.77 28.27
CA THR A 436 -6.31 -23.19 28.26
C THR A 436 -5.14 -24.03 27.71
N ALA A 437 -4.35 -23.52 26.79
CA ALA A 437 -3.18 -24.19 26.22
C ALA A 437 -2.08 -24.50 27.26
N ALA A 438 -2.10 -23.85 28.42
CA ALA A 438 -1.18 -24.15 29.52
C ALA A 438 -1.42 -25.56 30.12
N THR A 439 -2.65 -26.09 30.01
CA THR A 439 -3.06 -27.38 30.62
C THR A 439 -3.72 -28.35 29.64
N SER A 440 -3.93 -27.95 28.38
CA SER A 440 -4.58 -28.75 27.33
C SER A 440 -3.74 -28.83 26.08
N ASP A 441 -3.31 -30.03 25.71
CA ASP A 441 -2.53 -30.27 24.49
C ASP A 441 -3.35 -29.94 23.24
N LEU A 442 -4.66 -30.18 23.23
CA LEU A 442 -5.53 -29.83 22.10
C LEU A 442 -5.63 -28.31 21.90
N ALA A 443 -5.77 -27.55 22.98
CA ALA A 443 -5.76 -26.09 22.92
C ALA A 443 -4.41 -25.54 22.41
N LYS A 444 -3.30 -26.14 22.87
CA LYS A 444 -1.95 -25.82 22.39
C LYS A 444 -1.78 -26.12 20.90
N LEU A 445 -2.28 -27.29 20.43
CA LEU A 445 -2.23 -27.69 19.03
C LEU A 445 -3.05 -26.73 18.14
N ALA A 446 -4.27 -26.37 18.58
CA ALA A 446 -5.11 -25.39 17.88
C ALA A 446 -4.44 -24.02 17.80
N LEU A 447 -3.90 -23.51 18.90
CA LEU A 447 -3.24 -22.20 18.96
C LEU A 447 -2.02 -22.12 18.01
N ALA A 448 -1.28 -23.21 17.87
CA ALA A 448 -0.12 -23.29 16.98
C ALA A 448 -0.49 -23.13 15.49
N GLN A 449 -1.78 -23.22 15.12
CA GLN A 449 -2.22 -23.07 13.73
C GLN A 449 -2.41 -21.60 13.29
N LEU A 450 -2.39 -20.63 14.20
CA LEU A 450 -2.60 -19.20 13.89
C LEU A 450 -1.79 -18.67 12.69
N PRO A 451 -0.50 -19.01 12.52
CA PRO A 451 0.28 -18.51 11.37
C PRO A 451 -0.27 -18.95 10.00
N LYS A 452 -1.03 -20.06 9.92
CA LYS A 452 -1.63 -20.55 8.68
C LYS A 452 -2.81 -19.70 8.19
N LEU A 453 -3.34 -18.81 9.03
CA LEU A 453 -4.44 -17.90 8.65
C LEU A 453 -4.00 -16.76 7.74
N LYS A 454 -2.70 -16.49 7.67
CA LYS A 454 -2.15 -15.39 6.88
C LYS A 454 -2.50 -15.54 5.39
N GLY A 455 -3.16 -14.53 4.84
CA GLY A 455 -3.57 -14.51 3.43
C GLY A 455 -4.93 -15.16 3.15
N CYS A 456 -5.54 -15.87 4.12
CA CYS A 456 -6.88 -16.44 3.95
C CYS A 456 -7.93 -15.35 3.67
N GLN A 457 -8.88 -15.67 2.80
CA GLN A 457 -10.03 -14.83 2.50
C GLN A 457 -11.11 -15.04 3.57
N VAL A 458 -11.64 -13.94 4.11
CA VAL A 458 -12.74 -13.98 5.09
C VAL A 458 -13.82 -13.00 4.69
N HIS A 459 -15.08 -13.38 4.89
CA HIS A 459 -16.23 -12.49 4.74
C HIS A 459 -17.21 -12.63 5.90
N SER A 460 -17.74 -11.50 6.36
CA SER A 460 -18.76 -11.42 7.40
C SER A 460 -20.09 -10.95 6.83
N SER A 461 -21.18 -11.59 7.21
CA SER A 461 -22.54 -11.17 6.83
C SER A 461 -23.02 -9.86 7.47
N VAL A 462 -22.25 -9.29 8.39
CA VAL A 462 -22.51 -8.01 9.07
C VAL A 462 -21.19 -7.30 9.36
N MET A 463 -21.26 -5.99 9.65
CA MET A 463 -20.11 -5.22 10.14
C MET A 463 -19.56 -5.83 11.42
N LEU A 464 -18.24 -6.07 11.45
CA LEU A 464 -17.56 -6.54 12.65
C LEU A 464 -17.10 -5.36 13.53
N SER A 465 -16.93 -5.66 14.82
CA SER A 465 -16.37 -4.71 15.78
C SER A 465 -14.93 -4.30 15.39
N ALA A 466 -14.51 -3.11 15.83
CA ALA A 466 -13.13 -2.65 15.62
C ALA A 466 -12.09 -3.62 16.20
N VAL A 467 -12.44 -4.31 17.30
CA VAL A 467 -11.58 -5.32 17.95
C VAL A 467 -11.37 -6.52 17.02
N ASP A 468 -12.46 -7.09 16.50
CA ASP A 468 -12.39 -8.23 15.59
C ASP A 468 -11.65 -7.88 14.30
N LYS A 469 -11.97 -6.75 13.67
CA LYS A 469 -11.26 -6.23 12.49
C LYS A 469 -9.73 -6.10 12.74
N LYS A 470 -9.35 -5.60 13.92
CA LYS A 470 -7.94 -5.44 14.32
C LYS A 470 -7.22 -6.78 14.48
N VAL A 471 -7.89 -7.79 15.06
CA VAL A 471 -7.32 -9.14 15.20
C VAL A 471 -7.07 -9.78 13.84
N PHE A 472 -8.07 -9.81 12.95
CA PHE A 472 -7.91 -10.33 11.59
C PHE A 472 -6.80 -9.61 10.81
N LYS A 473 -6.72 -8.28 10.92
CA LYS A 473 -5.65 -7.49 10.29
C LYS A 473 -4.26 -7.90 10.80
N LYS A 474 -4.10 -8.09 12.13
CA LYS A 474 -2.82 -8.54 12.72
C LYS A 474 -2.43 -9.94 12.31
N LEU A 475 -3.39 -10.84 12.10
CA LEU A 475 -3.17 -12.18 11.60
C LEU A 475 -2.92 -12.21 10.08
N GLY A 476 -3.02 -11.08 9.39
CA GLY A 476 -2.80 -10.98 7.95
C GLY A 476 -3.93 -11.58 7.09
N VAL A 477 -5.12 -11.69 7.66
CA VAL A 477 -6.33 -12.19 6.99
C VAL A 477 -6.93 -11.10 6.09
N GLN A 478 -7.46 -11.49 4.93
CA GLN A 478 -8.12 -10.61 3.96
C GLN A 478 -9.63 -10.54 4.26
N LEU A 479 -9.99 -9.71 5.24
CA LEU A 479 -11.37 -9.55 5.70
C LEU A 479 -12.16 -8.60 4.80
N THR A 480 -13.44 -8.94 4.60
CA THR A 480 -14.52 -8.09 4.06
C THR A 480 -15.79 -8.28 4.91
N CYS A 481 -16.66 -7.28 4.95
CA CYS A 481 -17.93 -7.35 5.65
C CYS A 481 -19.05 -6.81 4.78
N GLU A 482 -20.27 -7.35 4.92
CA GLU A 482 -21.46 -6.65 4.45
C GLU A 482 -21.62 -5.33 5.21
N ALA A 483 -21.97 -4.26 4.50
CA ALA A 483 -22.20 -2.94 5.07
C ALA A 483 -23.57 -2.86 5.78
N VAL A 484 -23.79 -3.73 6.76
CA VAL A 484 -25.02 -3.85 7.54
C VAL A 484 -24.67 -4.10 9.00
N TYR A 485 -25.29 -3.37 9.92
CA TYR A 485 -25.15 -3.63 11.37
C TYR A 485 -26.10 -4.74 11.83
N GLU A 486 -25.66 -5.59 12.76
CA GLU A 486 -26.50 -6.66 13.36
C GLU A 486 -27.76 -6.08 14.02
N HIS A 487 -27.61 -4.99 14.80
CA HIS A 487 -28.72 -4.23 15.38
C HIS A 487 -28.31 -2.77 15.55
N LYS A 488 -29.25 -1.84 15.32
CA LYS A 488 -29.05 -0.39 15.51
C LYS A 488 -28.74 0.04 16.97
N LYS A 489 -28.78 -0.88 17.96
CA LYS A 489 -28.68 -0.59 19.40
C LYS A 489 -27.43 -1.14 20.09
N LEU A 490 -26.51 -1.81 19.42
CA LEU A 490 -25.32 -2.43 20.06
C LEU A 490 -24.00 -1.71 19.78
N TYR A 491 -24.08 -0.56 19.12
CA TYR A 491 -22.91 0.28 18.81
C TYR A 491 -23.11 1.70 19.32
#